data_05b025734e65b6ba30e6b953b4e8712a
#
_entry.id   05b025734e65b6ba30e6b953b4e8712a
#
_cell.length_a   1.000
_cell.length_b   1.000
_cell.length_c   1.000
_cell.angle_alpha   90.00
_cell.angle_beta   90.00
_cell.angle_gamma   90.00
#
_symmetry.space_group_name_H-M   'P 1'
#
loop_
_entity.id
_entity.type
_entity.pdbx_description
1 polymer ?
#
loop_
_entity_poly.entity_id
_entity_poly.type
_entity_poly.pdbx_seq_one_letter_code
_entity_poly.pdbx_strand_id
1 'polypeptide(L)'
;ETATAIKLLGKYMRYVLDNTGIEYTTVAKELSHIETYLQIQKLRFGERVNYEIRSEEDINLNKIRILPLLLQPIVENAILHGLEEVESGGQITVNIHRDINNPDTLIISIRDNGCGMDADTLNNMRINLEKGNISKRYGIGLYNINQRIRLCYGMGYGLSIDSEEGNGTTVTARIRIM
;
A
#
# COMPACT_ATOMS: atom_id res chain seq x y z
N GLU A 1 -24.86 5.83 9.77
CA GLU A 1 -23.97 4.95 8.96
C GLU A 1 -23.98 5.31 7.48
N THR A 2 -25.14 5.35 6.80
CA THR A 2 -25.23 5.67 5.36
C THR A 2 -24.67 7.05 5.01
N ALA A 3 -24.97 8.10 5.79
CA ALA A 3 -24.46 9.44 5.55
C ALA A 3 -22.93 9.52 5.69
N THR A 4 -22.35 8.77 6.65
CA THR A 4 -20.89 8.66 6.83
C THR A 4 -20.25 7.96 5.65
N ALA A 5 -20.83 6.87 5.17
CA ALA A 5 -20.33 6.13 4.00
C ALA A 5 -20.33 7.00 2.73
N ILE A 6 -21.41 7.77 2.48
CA ILE A 6 -21.48 8.68 1.34
C ILE A 6 -20.41 9.78 1.43
N LYS A 7 -20.21 10.36 2.61
CA LYS A 7 -19.17 11.38 2.83
C LYS A 7 -17.75 10.84 2.58
N LEU A 8 -17.45 9.65 3.08
CA LEU A 8 -16.15 9.00 2.87
C LEU A 8 -15.93 8.66 1.39
N LEU A 9 -16.97 8.13 0.72
CA LEU A 9 -16.89 7.83 -0.71
C LEU A 9 -16.67 9.12 -1.53
N GLY A 10 -17.36 10.21 -1.19
CA GLY A 10 -17.15 11.52 -1.83
C GLY A 10 -15.72 12.04 -1.63
N LYS A 11 -15.14 11.89 -0.42
CA LYS A 11 -13.75 12.27 -0.13
C LYS A 11 -12.77 11.42 -0.94
N TYR A 12 -13.00 10.10 -0.97
CA TYR A 12 -12.18 9.15 -1.72
C TYR A 12 -12.15 9.47 -3.22
N MET A 13 -13.33 9.63 -3.84
CA MET A 13 -13.46 9.94 -5.27
C MET A 13 -12.84 11.29 -5.63
N ARG A 14 -12.99 12.29 -4.79
CA ARG A 14 -12.40 13.63 -5.00
C ARG A 14 -10.90 13.55 -5.04
N TYR A 15 -10.27 12.81 -4.12
CA TYR A 15 -8.81 12.63 -4.15
C TYR A 15 -8.34 12.02 -5.46
N VAL A 16 -9.00 10.98 -5.97
CA VAL A 16 -8.66 10.34 -7.24
C VAL A 16 -8.74 11.35 -8.39
N LEU A 17 -9.83 12.12 -8.46
CA LEU A 17 -10.03 13.12 -9.51
C LEU A 17 -9.01 14.26 -9.43
N ASP A 18 -8.77 14.79 -8.23
CA ASP A 18 -7.84 15.91 -8.00
C ASP A 18 -6.37 15.52 -8.26
N ASN A 19 -6.03 14.23 -8.20
CA ASN A 19 -4.67 13.73 -8.45
C ASN A 19 -4.48 13.14 -9.86
N THR A 20 -5.50 13.20 -10.71
CA THR A 20 -5.37 12.82 -12.11
C THR A 20 -4.54 13.87 -12.85
N GLY A 21 -3.37 13.45 -13.41
CA GLY A 21 -2.45 14.35 -14.13
C GLY A 21 -1.50 15.15 -13.23
N ILE A 22 -1.53 14.97 -11.91
CA ILE A 22 -0.54 15.56 -10.99
C ILE A 22 0.70 14.65 -10.95
N GLU A 23 1.87 15.28 -11.05
CA GLU A 23 3.15 14.56 -11.04
C GLU A 23 3.51 14.02 -9.65
N TYR A 24 3.31 14.84 -8.60
CA TYR A 24 3.61 14.48 -7.22
C TYR A 24 2.56 15.02 -6.24
N THR A 25 2.34 14.26 -5.18
CA THR A 25 1.57 14.66 -3.99
C THR A 25 2.46 14.57 -2.75
N THR A 26 1.92 14.70 -1.54
CA THR A 26 2.70 14.48 -0.30
C THR A 26 2.35 13.13 0.32
N VAL A 27 3.30 12.56 1.08
CA VAL A 27 3.06 11.31 1.83
C VAL A 27 1.85 11.47 2.76
N ALA A 28 1.70 12.62 3.41
CA ALA A 28 0.55 12.90 4.29
C ALA A 28 -0.79 12.81 3.54
N LYS A 29 -0.87 13.32 2.31
CA LYS A 29 -2.09 13.25 1.50
C LYS A 29 -2.39 11.83 1.04
N GLU A 30 -1.37 11.06 0.61
CA GLU A 30 -1.53 9.63 0.28
C GLU A 30 -2.03 8.84 1.49
N LEU A 31 -1.44 9.05 2.67
CA LEU A 31 -1.89 8.39 3.90
C LEU A 31 -3.33 8.73 4.25
N SER A 32 -3.72 10.02 4.15
CA SER A 32 -5.12 10.42 4.37
C SER A 32 -6.09 9.78 3.37
N HIS A 33 -5.62 9.52 2.14
CA HIS A 33 -6.41 8.84 1.12
C HIS A 33 -6.60 7.36 1.45
N ILE A 34 -5.52 6.62 1.73
CA ILE A 34 -5.62 5.21 2.12
C ILE A 34 -6.38 5.02 3.44
N GLU A 35 -6.22 5.94 4.40
CA GLU A 35 -7.02 5.92 5.63
C GLU A 35 -8.52 6.06 5.34
N THR A 36 -8.89 6.95 4.41
CA THR A 36 -10.28 7.09 3.96
C THR A 36 -10.80 5.78 3.35
N TYR A 37 -9.99 5.11 2.54
CA TYR A 37 -10.31 3.79 1.98
C TYR A 37 -10.47 2.73 3.08
N LEU A 38 -9.55 2.66 4.03
CA LEU A 38 -9.60 1.72 5.16
C LEU A 38 -10.83 1.95 6.05
N GLN A 39 -11.24 3.21 6.26
CA GLN A 39 -12.48 3.55 6.96
C GLN A 39 -13.72 3.04 6.20
N ILE A 40 -13.75 3.13 4.87
CA ILE A 40 -14.82 2.57 4.04
C ILE A 40 -14.86 1.05 4.19
N GLN A 41 -13.71 0.37 4.13
CA GLN A 41 -13.64 -1.07 4.31
C GLN A 41 -14.05 -1.48 5.73
N LYS A 42 -13.69 -0.72 6.76
CA LYS A 42 -14.15 -0.97 8.12
C LYS A 42 -15.67 -0.85 8.27
N LEU A 43 -16.33 0.06 7.56
CA LEU A 43 -17.80 0.12 7.53
C LEU A 43 -18.40 -1.14 6.86
N ARG A 44 -17.72 -1.72 5.87
CA ARG A 44 -18.17 -2.92 5.16
C ARG A 44 -17.95 -4.21 5.97
N PHE A 45 -16.78 -4.35 6.57
CA PHE A 45 -16.34 -5.57 7.26
C PHE A 45 -16.56 -5.53 8.78
N GLY A 46 -16.92 -4.38 9.35
CA GLY A 46 -17.10 -4.20 10.80
C GLY A 46 -15.82 -4.48 11.58
N GLU A 47 -15.96 -5.15 12.71
CA GLU A 47 -14.85 -5.51 13.59
C GLU A 47 -13.92 -6.61 13.05
N ARG A 48 -14.25 -7.18 11.89
CA ARG A 48 -13.41 -8.21 11.24
C ARG A 48 -12.07 -7.65 10.78
N VAL A 49 -12.02 -6.36 10.42
CA VAL A 49 -10.83 -5.69 9.88
C VAL A 49 -10.52 -4.45 10.70
N ASN A 50 -9.29 -4.40 11.20
CA ASN A 50 -8.72 -3.22 11.86
C ASN A 50 -7.51 -2.73 11.09
N TYR A 51 -7.09 -1.49 11.36
CA TYR A 51 -5.89 -0.93 10.75
C TYR A 51 -5.17 0.00 11.70
N GLU A 52 -3.89 0.16 11.46
CA GLU A 52 -3.02 1.09 12.18
C GLU A 52 -2.02 1.73 11.21
N ILE A 53 -1.79 3.03 11.35
CA ILE A 53 -0.79 3.78 10.58
C ILE A 53 0.20 4.37 11.56
N ARG A 54 1.48 4.04 11.40
CA ARG A 54 2.60 4.47 12.24
C ARG A 54 3.66 5.17 11.40
N SER A 55 4.20 6.27 11.91
CA SER A 55 5.37 6.94 11.31
C SER A 55 6.37 7.30 12.38
N GLU A 56 7.65 7.36 12.04
CA GLU A 56 8.67 7.95 12.91
C GLU A 56 8.34 9.43 13.18
N GLU A 57 8.57 9.88 14.42
CA GLU A 57 8.18 11.22 14.89
C GLU A 57 8.92 12.37 14.19
N ASP A 58 10.15 12.13 13.74
CA ASP A 58 11.01 13.12 13.08
C ASP A 58 10.73 13.29 11.58
N ILE A 59 9.81 12.49 11.01
CA ILE A 59 9.45 12.54 9.59
C ILE A 59 8.34 13.55 9.33
N ASN A 60 8.65 14.64 8.63
CA ASN A 60 7.62 15.58 8.19
C ASN A 60 6.94 15.09 6.91
N LEU A 61 5.89 14.28 7.05
CA LEU A 61 5.13 13.68 5.95
C LEU A 61 4.47 14.70 5.01
N ASN A 62 4.27 15.96 5.44
CA ASN A 62 3.72 17.03 4.61
C ASN A 62 4.76 17.61 3.64
N LYS A 63 6.05 17.41 3.90
CA LYS A 63 7.14 17.92 3.05
C LYS A 63 7.70 16.89 2.08
N ILE A 64 7.50 15.60 2.35
CA ILE A 64 8.01 14.53 1.47
C ILE A 64 7.02 14.33 0.32
N ARG A 65 7.55 14.46 -0.90
CA ARG A 65 6.79 14.26 -2.14
C ARG A 65 6.80 12.78 -2.56
N ILE A 66 5.67 12.31 -3.06
CA ILE A 66 5.46 10.93 -3.51
C ILE A 66 4.59 10.93 -4.77
N LEU A 67 4.71 9.88 -5.57
CA LEU A 67 3.79 9.66 -6.69
C LEU A 67 2.35 9.50 -6.19
N PRO A 68 1.35 10.14 -6.80
CA PRO A 68 -0.03 9.98 -6.40
C PRO A 68 -0.54 8.57 -6.69
N LEU A 69 -1.46 8.09 -5.86
CA LEU A 69 -2.07 6.75 -5.96
C LEU A 69 -1.03 5.62 -5.96
N LEU A 70 0.05 5.79 -5.18
CA LEU A 70 1.11 4.79 -5.08
C LEU A 70 0.78 3.75 -4.01
N LEU A 71 0.27 4.17 -2.86
CA LEU A 71 0.02 3.28 -1.72
C LEU A 71 -1.32 2.55 -1.82
N GLN A 72 -2.30 3.13 -2.51
CA GLN A 72 -3.65 2.58 -2.62
C GLN A 72 -3.68 1.15 -3.16
N PRO A 73 -3.04 0.79 -4.31
CA PRO A 73 -3.11 -0.58 -4.82
C PRO A 73 -2.47 -1.61 -3.88
N ILE A 74 -1.51 -1.18 -3.04
CA ILE A 74 -0.88 -2.06 -2.05
C ILE A 74 -1.86 -2.37 -0.92
N VAL A 75 -2.57 -1.34 -0.41
CA VAL A 75 -3.61 -1.51 0.61
C VAL A 75 -4.80 -2.31 0.07
N GLU A 76 -5.19 -2.07 -1.19
CA GLU A 76 -6.25 -2.85 -1.85
C GLU A 76 -5.90 -4.34 -1.90
N ASN A 77 -4.66 -4.68 -2.27
CA ASN A 77 -4.20 -6.08 -2.27
C ASN A 77 -4.23 -6.71 -0.87
N ALA A 78 -3.81 -5.97 0.17
CA ALA A 78 -3.86 -6.45 1.55
C ALA A 78 -5.31 -6.76 1.99
N ILE A 79 -6.29 -5.94 1.61
CA ILE A 79 -7.71 -6.21 1.91
C ILE A 79 -8.24 -7.37 1.08
N LEU A 80 -8.08 -7.32 -0.25
CA LEU A 80 -8.75 -8.26 -1.16
C LEU A 80 -8.14 -9.66 -1.14
N HIS A 81 -6.83 -9.76 -0.93
CA HIS A 81 -6.12 -11.05 -0.98
C HIS A 81 -5.61 -11.50 0.39
N GLY A 82 -5.28 -10.56 1.28
CA GLY A 82 -4.85 -10.89 2.63
C GLY A 82 -6.01 -11.22 3.55
N LEU A 83 -7.03 -10.36 3.59
CA LEU A 83 -8.07 -10.42 4.63
C LEU A 83 -9.43 -10.94 4.14
N GLU A 84 -9.60 -11.33 2.88
CA GLU A 84 -10.90 -11.77 2.34
C GLU A 84 -11.47 -12.97 3.11
N GLU A 85 -10.62 -13.94 3.44
CA GLU A 85 -11.00 -15.17 4.13
C GLU A 85 -10.90 -15.07 5.67
N VAL A 86 -10.42 -13.94 6.21
CA VAL A 86 -10.27 -13.75 7.66
C VAL A 86 -11.64 -13.46 8.28
N GLU A 87 -12.12 -14.36 9.14
CA GLU A 87 -13.42 -14.22 9.80
C GLU A 87 -13.41 -13.19 10.93
N SER A 88 -12.28 -13.02 11.62
CA SER A 88 -12.11 -12.06 12.73
C SER A 88 -10.64 -11.73 12.96
N GLY A 89 -10.37 -10.54 13.53
CA GLY A 89 -9.01 -10.14 13.92
C GLY A 89 -8.09 -9.79 12.75
N GLY A 90 -8.64 -9.53 11.55
CA GLY A 90 -7.87 -9.02 10.43
C GLY A 90 -7.25 -7.66 10.75
N GLN A 91 -5.95 -7.51 10.50
CA GLN A 91 -5.19 -6.32 10.82
C GLN A 91 -4.35 -5.87 9.62
N ILE A 92 -4.44 -4.58 9.29
CA ILE A 92 -3.52 -3.92 8.37
C ILE A 92 -2.65 -2.95 9.16
N THR A 93 -1.35 -3.03 8.97
CA THR A 93 -0.39 -2.10 9.58
C THR A 93 0.41 -1.40 8.50
N VAL A 94 0.39 -0.07 8.51
CA VAL A 94 1.21 0.77 7.63
C VAL A 94 2.31 1.39 8.49
N ASN A 95 3.56 1.10 8.18
CA ASN A 95 4.71 1.70 8.86
C ASN A 95 5.53 2.56 7.90
N ILE A 96 5.92 3.73 8.36
CA ILE A 96 6.73 4.69 7.61
C ILE A 96 7.97 5.04 8.42
N HIS A 97 9.14 4.80 7.86
CA HIS A 97 10.42 5.13 8.50
C HIS A 97 11.49 5.47 7.43
N ARG A 98 12.58 6.10 7.86
CA ARG A 98 13.75 6.27 7.01
C ARG A 98 14.55 4.98 6.94
N ASP A 99 15.20 4.73 5.81
CA ASP A 99 16.16 3.65 5.71
C ASP A 99 17.38 3.97 6.60
N ILE A 100 17.72 3.06 7.50
CA ILE A 100 18.83 3.24 8.45
C ILE A 100 20.19 3.40 7.73
N ASN A 101 20.33 2.81 6.55
CA ASN A 101 21.57 2.83 5.77
C ASN A 101 21.59 3.99 4.74
N ASN A 102 20.44 4.57 4.42
CA ASN A 102 20.31 5.66 3.47
C ASN A 102 19.18 6.62 3.88
N PRO A 103 19.48 7.68 4.65
CA PRO A 103 18.49 8.63 5.16
C PRO A 103 17.67 9.36 4.08
N ASP A 104 18.15 9.38 2.81
CA ASP A 104 17.43 9.93 1.66
C ASP A 104 16.38 8.93 1.09
N THR A 105 16.22 7.79 1.72
CA THR A 105 15.25 6.76 1.34
C THR A 105 14.15 6.66 2.39
N LEU A 106 12.91 6.75 1.94
CA LEU A 106 11.73 6.45 2.73
C LEU A 106 11.31 5.01 2.49
N ILE A 107 11.04 4.29 3.56
CA ILE A 107 10.49 2.94 3.58
C ILE A 107 9.04 3.05 4.03
N ILE A 108 8.12 2.54 3.21
CA ILE A 108 6.71 2.43 3.55
C ILE A 108 6.33 0.97 3.43
N SER A 109 6.07 0.31 4.55
CA SER A 109 5.63 -1.09 4.58
C SER A 109 4.15 -1.18 4.92
N ILE A 110 3.43 -2.02 4.17
CA ILE A 110 2.03 -2.34 4.38
C ILE A 110 1.96 -3.84 4.63
N ARG A 111 1.53 -4.21 5.83
CA ARG A 111 1.42 -5.58 6.29
C ARG A 111 -0.02 -5.92 6.59
N ASP A 112 -0.47 -7.06 6.11
CA ASP A 112 -1.66 -7.76 6.61
C ASP A 112 -1.25 -8.99 7.44
N ASN A 113 -2.17 -9.45 8.27
CA ASN A 113 -2.06 -10.72 9.01
C ASN A 113 -2.98 -11.80 8.43
N GLY A 114 -3.19 -11.78 7.13
CA GLY A 114 -4.09 -12.67 6.43
C GLY A 114 -3.52 -14.06 6.12
N CYS A 115 -4.04 -14.68 5.05
CA CYS A 115 -3.67 -16.04 4.68
C CYS A 115 -2.21 -16.19 4.23
N GLY A 116 -1.56 -15.11 3.81
CA GLY A 116 -0.21 -15.17 3.26
C GLY A 116 -0.12 -15.95 1.94
N MET A 117 1.10 -16.32 1.57
CA MET A 117 1.39 -17.06 0.34
C MET A 117 2.36 -18.21 0.63
N ASP A 118 2.17 -19.33 -0.06
CA ASP A 118 3.18 -20.37 -0.13
C ASP A 118 4.45 -19.89 -0.87
N ALA A 119 5.54 -20.65 -0.74
CA ALA A 119 6.86 -20.28 -1.30
C ALA A 119 6.84 -20.15 -2.83
N ASP A 120 6.08 -20.99 -3.54
CA ASP A 120 6.01 -20.99 -5.01
C ASP A 120 5.23 -19.77 -5.51
N THR A 121 4.11 -19.46 -4.86
CA THR A 121 3.30 -18.26 -5.14
C THR A 121 4.10 -16.99 -4.88
N LEU A 122 4.79 -16.90 -3.75
CA LEU A 122 5.64 -15.76 -3.41
C LEU A 122 6.78 -15.58 -4.42
N ASN A 123 7.46 -16.67 -4.80
CA ASN A 123 8.52 -16.62 -5.80
C ASN A 123 8.01 -16.15 -7.17
N ASN A 124 6.85 -16.64 -7.60
CA ASN A 124 6.19 -16.18 -8.83
C ASN A 124 5.83 -14.69 -8.77
N MET A 125 5.35 -14.21 -7.62
CA MET A 125 5.05 -12.79 -7.41
C MET A 125 6.30 -11.92 -7.50
N ARG A 126 7.41 -12.34 -6.91
CA ARG A 126 8.72 -11.65 -7.00
C ARG A 126 9.24 -11.60 -8.43
N ILE A 127 9.15 -12.71 -9.17
CA ILE A 127 9.51 -12.75 -10.60
C ILE A 127 8.61 -11.80 -11.41
N ASN A 128 7.31 -11.77 -11.14
CA ASN A 128 6.38 -10.88 -11.81
C ASN A 128 6.67 -9.40 -11.55
N LEU A 129 7.05 -9.03 -10.32
CA LEU A 129 7.49 -7.66 -10.00
C LEU A 129 8.71 -7.23 -10.82
N GLU A 130 9.63 -8.16 -11.08
CA GLU A 130 10.88 -7.87 -11.82
C GLU A 130 10.68 -7.87 -13.34
N LYS A 131 10.02 -8.89 -13.87
CA LYS A 131 10.00 -9.20 -15.32
C LYS A 131 8.69 -8.84 -16.01
N GLY A 132 7.62 -8.53 -15.27
CA GLY A 132 6.32 -8.24 -15.87
C GLY A 132 5.67 -9.43 -16.60
N ASN A 133 6.07 -10.65 -16.29
CA ASN A 133 5.42 -11.85 -16.81
C ASN A 133 4.06 -12.02 -16.11
N ILE A 134 3.08 -11.28 -16.58
CA ILE A 134 1.75 -11.19 -15.99
C ILE A 134 0.98 -12.47 -16.33
N SER A 135 1.01 -13.46 -15.47
CA SER A 135 -0.10 -14.39 -15.40
C SER A 135 -1.32 -13.60 -14.89
N LYS A 136 -2.41 -13.62 -15.66
CA LYS A 136 -3.60 -12.74 -15.52
C LYS A 136 -4.29 -12.71 -14.14
N ARG A 137 -3.79 -13.39 -13.13
CA ARG A 137 -4.49 -13.60 -11.87
C ARG A 137 -3.99 -12.79 -10.68
N TYR A 138 -2.69 -12.44 -10.62
CA TYR A 138 -2.10 -11.76 -9.47
C TYR A 138 -1.00 -10.78 -9.89
N GLY A 139 -1.00 -9.57 -9.35
CA GLY A 139 0.18 -8.71 -9.36
C GLY A 139 0.25 -7.60 -10.41
N ILE A 140 -0.74 -7.42 -11.28
CA ILE A 140 -0.73 -6.32 -12.30
C ILE A 140 -0.60 -4.95 -11.60
N GLY A 141 -1.35 -4.73 -10.53
CA GLY A 141 -1.32 -3.48 -9.78
C GLY A 141 0.05 -3.23 -9.17
N LEU A 142 0.61 -4.22 -8.47
CA LEU A 142 1.92 -4.10 -7.83
C LEU A 142 3.05 -3.96 -8.85
N TYR A 143 2.99 -4.70 -9.97
CA TYR A 143 3.94 -4.53 -11.06
C TYR A 143 3.93 -3.10 -11.61
N ASN A 144 2.76 -2.56 -11.91
CA ASN A 144 2.64 -1.19 -12.43
C ASN A 144 3.20 -0.16 -11.45
N ILE A 145 2.92 -0.32 -10.14
CA ILE A 145 3.48 0.53 -9.09
C ILE A 145 5.01 0.40 -9.04
N ASN A 146 5.53 -0.83 -9.08
CA ASN A 146 6.97 -1.08 -9.08
C ASN A 146 7.66 -0.39 -10.27
N GLN A 147 7.08 -0.50 -11.47
CA GLN A 147 7.60 0.19 -12.66
C GLN A 147 7.56 1.72 -12.52
N ARG A 148 6.46 2.28 -11.99
CA ARG A 148 6.34 3.72 -11.75
C ARG A 148 7.41 4.21 -10.77
N ILE A 149 7.63 3.48 -9.67
CA ILE A 149 8.68 3.80 -8.70
C ILE A 149 10.06 3.81 -9.39
N ARG A 150 10.39 2.76 -10.12
CA ARG A 150 11.69 2.63 -10.81
C ARG A 150 11.93 3.71 -11.87
N LEU A 151 10.90 4.05 -12.64
CA LEU A 151 10.98 5.11 -13.65
C LEU A 151 11.21 6.50 -13.03
N CYS A 152 10.57 6.77 -11.88
CA CYS A 152 10.63 8.11 -11.27
C CYS A 152 11.78 8.28 -10.27
N TYR A 153 12.15 7.23 -9.54
CA TYR A 153 13.15 7.31 -8.48
C TYR A 153 14.46 6.58 -8.82
N GLY A 154 14.46 5.74 -9.86
CA GLY A 154 15.62 4.96 -10.31
C GLY A 154 15.55 3.49 -9.91
N MET A 155 16.42 2.66 -10.51
CA MET A 155 16.41 1.19 -10.38
C MET A 155 16.73 0.66 -8.97
N GLY A 156 17.32 1.49 -8.10
CA GLY A 156 17.57 1.14 -6.70
C GLY A 156 16.35 1.23 -5.79
N TYR A 157 15.21 1.71 -6.33
CA TYR A 157 13.94 1.87 -5.65
C TYR A 157 12.91 0.91 -6.23
N GLY A 158 11.79 0.71 -5.55
CA GLY A 158 10.75 -0.21 -6.00
C GLY A 158 10.01 -0.87 -4.86
N LEU A 159 9.31 -1.96 -5.18
CA LEU A 159 8.59 -2.79 -4.24
C LEU A 159 9.37 -4.06 -3.92
N SER A 160 9.27 -4.53 -2.68
CA SER A 160 9.58 -5.89 -2.28
C SER A 160 8.38 -6.54 -1.60
N ILE A 161 8.29 -7.87 -1.67
CA ILE A 161 7.21 -8.64 -1.08
C ILE A 161 7.81 -9.75 -0.22
N ASP A 162 7.34 -9.83 1.01
CA ASP A 162 7.61 -10.91 1.95
C ASP A 162 6.27 -11.48 2.44
N SER A 163 6.16 -12.81 2.45
CA SER A 163 4.92 -13.49 2.85
C SER A 163 5.24 -14.89 3.34
N GLU A 164 4.41 -15.37 4.23
CA GLU A 164 4.45 -16.73 4.73
C GLU A 164 3.00 -17.22 4.89
N GLU A 165 2.73 -18.43 4.45
CA GLU A 165 1.40 -19.04 4.54
C GLU A 165 0.90 -19.07 5.99
N GLY A 166 -0.30 -18.54 6.24
CA GLY A 166 -0.89 -18.39 7.57
C GLY A 166 -0.39 -17.21 8.40
N ASN A 167 0.63 -16.45 7.94
CA ASN A 167 1.24 -15.33 8.68
C ASN A 167 1.09 -13.97 8.00
N GLY A 168 0.39 -13.93 6.86
CA GLY A 168 0.11 -12.71 6.12
C GLY A 168 1.20 -12.29 5.15
N THR A 169 1.06 -11.08 4.63
CA THR A 169 1.93 -10.52 3.60
C THR A 169 2.41 -9.12 4.01
N THR A 170 3.66 -8.82 3.67
CA THR A 170 4.23 -7.48 3.79
C THR A 170 4.71 -7.02 2.43
N VAL A 171 4.16 -5.92 1.94
CA VAL A 171 4.66 -5.22 0.74
C VAL A 171 5.37 -3.96 1.20
N THR A 172 6.62 -3.80 0.80
CA THR A 172 7.47 -2.66 1.18
C THR A 172 7.80 -1.84 -0.05
N ALA A 173 7.46 -0.55 -0.02
CA ALA A 173 7.86 0.43 -1.01
C ALA A 173 9.10 1.19 -0.52
N ARG A 174 10.17 1.19 -1.33
CA ARG A 174 11.37 2.01 -1.14
C ARG A 174 11.31 3.16 -2.13
N ILE A 175 11.31 4.39 -1.66
CA ILE A 175 11.24 5.58 -2.50
C ILE A 175 12.29 6.60 -2.07
N ARG A 176 12.74 7.42 -3.02
CA ARG A 176 13.66 8.53 -2.73
C ARG A 176 12.90 9.70 -2.11
N ILE A 177 13.44 10.26 -1.03
CA ILE A 177 12.93 11.51 -0.45
C ILE A 177 13.29 12.67 -1.38
N MET A 178 12.29 13.45 -1.79
CA MET A 178 12.41 14.60 -2.65
C MET A 178 11.82 15.84 -1.96
#